data_7deb751f626795e2f6691628ac6248e0
#
_entry.id   7deb751f626795e2f6691628ac6248e0
#
_cell.length_a   1.000
_cell.length_b   1.000
_cell.length_c   1.000
_cell.angle_alpha   90.00
_cell.angle_beta   90.00
_cell.angle_gamma   90.00
#
_symmetry.space_group_name_H-M   'P 1'
#
loop_
_entity.id
_entity.type
_entity.pdbx_description
1 polymer ?
#
loop_
_entity_poly.entity_id
_entity_poly.type
_entity_poly.pdbx_seq_one_letter_code
_entity_poly.pdbx_strand_id
1 'polypeptide(L)'
;VVKKQDELMAKHQPSADKFNSVMDQLDEVDALLLELKAEWKDKKDKGLDTLNKAHKKITASAKTLREFIFGKKQEKQGYGTVDVITPISIIRDASMLIGGKNTMPGEQEDRKLQEAETAIQTVIAKANEFFTKDWASFRKLVEATPIKKFKDYESIK
;
A
#
# COMPACT_ATOMS: atom_id res chain seq x y z
N VAL A 1 7.62 -4.45 -34.59
CA VAL A 1 8.17 -4.27 -33.25
C VAL A 1 7.22 -3.44 -32.41
N VAL A 2 6.97 -2.19 -32.76
CA VAL A 2 6.12 -1.25 -32.00
C VAL A 2 4.72 -1.83 -31.73
N LYS A 3 4.06 -2.37 -32.76
CA LYS A 3 2.71 -2.93 -32.66
C LYS A 3 2.60 -4.05 -31.61
N LYS A 4 3.58 -4.96 -31.54
CA LYS A 4 3.59 -6.04 -30.55
C LYS A 4 3.90 -5.53 -29.13
N GLN A 5 4.74 -4.51 -29.01
CA GLN A 5 4.97 -3.82 -27.74
C GLN A 5 3.68 -3.15 -27.24
N ASP A 6 2.96 -2.45 -28.12
CA ASP A 6 1.68 -1.83 -27.79
C ASP A 6 0.63 -2.86 -27.36
N GLU A 7 0.58 -4.02 -28.01
CA GLU A 7 -0.30 -5.13 -27.63
C GLU A 7 0.01 -5.67 -26.22
N LEU A 8 1.31 -5.86 -25.90
CA LEU A 8 1.73 -6.31 -24.58
C LEU A 8 1.45 -5.26 -23.50
N MET A 9 1.71 -4.00 -23.78
CA MET A 9 1.39 -2.91 -22.86
C MET A 9 -0.11 -2.78 -22.62
N ALA A 10 -0.92 -2.87 -23.67
CA ALA A 10 -2.38 -2.85 -23.57
C ALA A 10 -2.92 -4.03 -22.76
N LYS A 11 -2.32 -5.21 -22.88
CA LYS A 11 -2.66 -6.39 -22.07
C LYS A 11 -2.31 -6.21 -20.60
N HIS A 12 -1.22 -5.53 -20.31
CA HIS A 12 -0.75 -5.28 -18.94
C HIS A 12 -1.50 -4.13 -18.25
N GLN A 13 -2.02 -3.15 -18.99
CA GLN A 13 -2.61 -1.93 -18.47
C GLN A 13 -3.72 -2.16 -17.41
N PRO A 14 -4.69 -3.10 -17.58
CA PRO A 14 -5.72 -3.31 -16.59
C PRO A 14 -5.18 -3.75 -15.23
N SER A 15 -4.15 -4.57 -15.19
CA SER A 15 -3.50 -5.01 -13.95
C SER A 15 -2.69 -3.88 -13.32
N ALA A 16 -1.98 -3.09 -14.12
CA ALA A 16 -1.26 -1.91 -13.65
C ALA A 16 -2.21 -0.88 -13.04
N ASP A 17 -3.38 -0.67 -13.63
CA ASP A 17 -4.41 0.23 -13.10
C ASP A 17 -4.96 -0.26 -11.77
N LYS A 18 -5.19 -1.56 -11.61
CA LYS A 18 -5.59 -2.15 -10.32
C LYS A 18 -4.51 -2.00 -9.26
N PHE A 19 -3.26 -2.20 -9.60
CA PHE A 19 -2.14 -1.98 -8.70
C PHE A 19 -2.06 -0.53 -8.24
N ASN A 20 -2.17 0.43 -9.16
CA ASN A 20 -2.21 1.86 -8.84
C ASN A 20 -3.38 2.21 -7.93
N SER A 21 -4.55 1.61 -8.14
CA SER A 21 -5.72 1.79 -7.27
C SER A 21 -5.44 1.31 -5.83
N VAL A 22 -4.74 0.19 -5.66
CA VAL A 22 -4.31 -0.29 -4.33
C VAL A 22 -3.37 0.73 -3.68
N MET A 23 -2.43 1.28 -4.42
CA MET A 23 -1.50 2.29 -3.90
C MET A 23 -2.22 3.56 -3.47
N ASP A 24 -3.15 4.05 -4.27
CA ASP A 24 -3.98 5.22 -3.95
C ASP A 24 -4.81 4.99 -2.68
N GLN A 25 -5.42 3.82 -2.54
CA GLN A 25 -6.16 3.45 -1.33
C GLN A 25 -5.28 3.39 -0.09
N LEU A 26 -4.05 2.88 -0.20
CA LEU A 26 -3.11 2.88 0.92
C LEU A 26 -2.67 4.29 1.31
N ASP A 27 -2.49 5.19 0.34
CA ASP A 27 -2.17 6.59 0.61
C ASP A 27 -3.34 7.30 1.31
N GLU A 28 -4.58 7.03 0.92
CA GLU A 28 -5.78 7.53 1.59
C GLU A 28 -5.89 7.01 3.03
N VAL A 29 -5.58 5.73 3.26
CA VAL A 29 -5.53 5.13 4.60
C VAL A 29 -4.51 5.84 5.48
N ASP A 30 -3.31 6.05 4.98
CA ASP A 30 -2.25 6.74 5.74
C ASP A 30 -2.63 8.18 6.09
N ALA A 31 -3.22 8.91 5.15
CA ALA A 31 -3.71 10.26 5.37
C ALA A 31 -4.80 10.30 6.45
N LEU A 32 -5.77 9.39 6.39
CA LEU A 32 -6.84 9.29 7.38
C LEU A 32 -6.32 8.91 8.77
N LEU A 33 -5.36 7.99 8.84
CA LEU A 33 -4.74 7.61 10.13
C LEU A 33 -3.99 8.78 10.77
N LEU A 34 -3.35 9.63 9.97
CA LEU A 34 -2.72 10.85 10.47
C LEU A 34 -3.75 11.87 10.98
N GLU A 35 -4.84 12.06 10.26
CA GLU A 35 -5.95 12.93 10.66
C GLU A 35 -6.57 12.47 11.99
N LEU A 36 -6.87 11.19 12.13
CA LEU A 36 -7.43 10.62 13.35
C LEU A 36 -6.49 10.79 14.54
N LYS A 37 -5.19 10.56 14.34
CA LYS A 37 -4.20 10.77 15.40
C LYS A 37 -4.13 12.23 15.84
N ALA A 38 -4.20 13.16 14.91
CA ALA A 38 -4.23 14.59 15.21
C ALA A 38 -5.53 15.01 15.93
N GLU A 39 -6.68 14.48 15.49
CA GLU A 39 -7.98 14.73 16.10
C GLU A 39 -8.06 14.21 17.54
N TRP A 40 -7.47 13.05 17.81
CA TRP A 40 -7.49 12.44 19.15
C TRP A 40 -6.43 12.99 20.10
N LYS A 41 -5.52 13.79 19.60
CA LYS A 41 -4.49 14.42 20.43
C LYS A 41 -5.11 15.33 21.47
N ASP A 42 -4.64 15.22 22.71
CA ASP A 42 -5.06 16.05 23.84
C ASP A 42 -6.54 15.90 24.26
N LYS A 43 -7.25 14.91 23.75
CA LYS A 43 -8.61 14.55 24.18
C LYS A 43 -8.58 13.52 25.32
N LYS A 44 -9.58 13.60 26.19
CA LYS A 44 -9.73 12.72 27.37
C LYS A 44 -11.05 11.95 27.35
N ASP A 45 -11.47 11.50 26.19
CA ASP A 45 -12.72 10.75 26.04
C ASP A 45 -12.55 9.30 26.51
N LYS A 46 -13.65 8.71 27.02
CA LYS A 46 -13.71 7.28 27.32
C LYS A 46 -13.53 6.48 26.03
N GLY A 47 -12.72 5.45 26.09
CA GLY A 47 -12.44 4.58 24.93
C GLY A 47 -11.30 5.06 24.04
N LEU A 48 -10.73 6.23 24.28
CA LEU A 48 -9.62 6.75 23.49
C LEU A 48 -8.38 5.87 23.59
N ASP A 49 -8.11 5.27 24.75
CA ASP A 49 -7.01 4.29 24.90
C ASP A 49 -7.20 3.08 23.98
N THR A 50 -8.42 2.57 23.87
CA THR A 50 -8.76 1.46 22.97
C THR A 50 -8.58 1.88 21.52
N LEU A 51 -9.02 3.08 21.15
CA LEU A 51 -8.83 3.63 19.80
C LEU A 51 -7.35 3.84 19.46
N ASN A 52 -6.56 4.35 20.39
CA ASN A 52 -5.12 4.53 20.19
C ASN A 52 -4.37 3.19 20.03
N LYS A 53 -4.76 2.16 20.78
CA LYS A 53 -4.22 0.81 20.59
C LYS A 53 -4.59 0.24 19.23
N ALA A 54 -5.85 0.39 18.81
CA ALA A 54 -6.32 -0.02 17.50
C ALA A 54 -5.62 0.74 16.38
N HIS A 55 -5.39 2.05 16.56
CA HIS A 55 -4.64 2.88 15.62
C HIS A 55 -3.20 2.39 15.43
N LYS A 56 -2.50 2.06 16.52
CA LYS A 56 -1.16 1.46 16.42
C LYS A 56 -1.16 0.14 15.66
N LYS A 57 -2.15 -0.71 15.93
CA LYS A 57 -2.29 -2.01 15.28
C LYS A 57 -2.55 -1.88 13.78
N ILE A 58 -3.48 -1.03 13.38
CA ILE A 58 -3.79 -0.82 11.96
C ILE A 58 -2.65 -0.15 11.20
N THR A 59 -1.95 0.79 11.84
CA THR A 59 -0.75 1.42 11.27
C THR A 59 0.36 0.39 11.03
N ALA A 60 0.56 -0.54 11.96
CA ALA A 60 1.52 -1.63 11.79
C ALA A 60 1.11 -2.58 10.67
N SER A 61 -0.18 -2.91 10.55
CA SER A 61 -0.70 -3.76 9.45
C SER A 61 -0.53 -3.08 8.08
N ALA A 62 -0.82 -1.79 7.97
CA ALA A 62 -0.60 -1.02 6.75
C ALA A 62 0.89 -0.95 6.38
N LYS A 63 1.76 -0.74 7.37
CA LYS A 63 3.21 -0.77 7.18
C LYS A 63 3.69 -2.13 6.66
N THR A 64 3.20 -3.22 7.24
CA THR A 64 3.53 -4.58 6.81
C THR A 64 3.14 -4.82 5.35
N LEU A 65 1.96 -4.36 4.93
CA LEU A 65 1.52 -4.45 3.54
C LEU A 65 2.44 -3.63 2.60
N ARG A 66 2.82 -2.42 2.99
CA ARG A 66 3.77 -1.60 2.21
C ARG A 66 5.15 -2.25 2.12
N GLU A 67 5.65 -2.81 3.20
CA GLU A 67 6.93 -3.53 3.22
C GLU A 67 6.91 -4.79 2.33
N PHE A 68 5.76 -5.43 2.23
CA PHE A 68 5.58 -6.54 1.28
C PHE A 68 5.70 -6.06 -0.18
N ILE A 69 5.13 -4.90 -0.52
CA ILE A 69 5.13 -4.36 -1.88
C ILE A 69 6.50 -3.79 -2.25
N PHE A 70 7.09 -2.98 -1.36
CA PHE A 70 8.31 -2.17 -1.62
C PHE A 70 9.59 -2.74 -1.01
N GLY A 71 9.47 -3.73 -0.11
CA GLY A 71 10.58 -4.21 0.72
C GLY A 71 10.77 -3.38 2.00
N LYS A 72 11.48 -3.94 2.94
CA LYS A 72 11.85 -3.25 4.18
C LYS A 72 12.93 -2.21 3.88
N LYS A 73 12.83 -1.03 4.50
CA LYS A 73 13.94 -0.07 4.51
C LYS A 73 15.14 -0.73 5.20
N GLN A 74 16.25 -0.84 4.49
CA GLN A 74 17.49 -1.30 5.09
C GLN A 74 18.00 -0.23 6.04
N GLU A 75 18.11 -0.57 7.32
CA GLU A 75 18.87 0.23 8.27
C GLU A 75 20.35 -0.03 8.02
N LYS A 76 21.01 0.99 7.50
CA LYS A 76 22.48 1.13 7.33
C LYS A 76 23.23 0.14 6.44
N GLN A 77 23.92 0.75 5.52
CA GLN A 77 24.89 0.24 4.60
C GLN A 77 25.96 -0.63 5.27
N GLY A 78 25.85 -1.94 5.05
CA GLY A 78 27.00 -2.83 5.06
C GLY A 78 27.34 -3.18 3.61
N TYR A 79 28.58 -3.39 3.30
CA TYR A 79 29.06 -3.90 2.03
C TYR A 79 28.27 -5.20 1.67
N GLY A 80 27.55 -5.18 0.54
CA GLY A 80 26.79 -6.29 0.05
C GLY A 80 25.27 -6.14 0.26
N THR A 81 24.66 -5.21 -0.46
CA THR A 81 23.19 -5.20 -0.62
C THR A 81 22.78 -6.36 -1.50
N VAL A 82 22.16 -7.37 -0.87
CA VAL A 82 21.40 -8.38 -1.62
C VAL A 82 20.17 -7.68 -2.16
N ASP A 83 20.03 -7.58 -3.48
CA ASP A 83 18.81 -7.08 -4.11
C ASP A 83 17.65 -8.01 -3.76
N VAL A 84 16.81 -7.55 -2.82
CA VAL A 84 15.61 -8.30 -2.44
C VAL A 84 14.59 -8.14 -3.55
N ILE A 85 14.15 -9.26 -4.12
CA ILE A 85 13.09 -9.28 -5.13
C ILE A 85 11.78 -8.91 -4.45
N THR A 86 11.18 -7.80 -4.85
CA THR A 86 9.90 -7.29 -4.35
C THR A 86 8.87 -7.22 -5.47
N PRO A 87 7.55 -7.24 -5.15
CA PRO A 87 6.53 -7.04 -6.18
C PRO A 87 6.75 -5.82 -7.05
N ILE A 88 7.14 -4.68 -6.46
CA ILE A 88 7.40 -3.45 -7.24
C ILE A 88 8.62 -3.59 -8.17
N SER A 89 9.67 -4.31 -7.75
CA SER A 89 10.82 -4.55 -8.60
C SER A 89 10.47 -5.44 -9.80
N ILE A 90 9.67 -6.47 -9.60
CA ILE A 90 9.19 -7.36 -10.67
C ILE A 90 8.36 -6.56 -11.70
N ILE A 91 7.44 -5.72 -11.23
CA ILE A 91 6.59 -4.88 -12.09
C ILE A 91 7.44 -3.89 -12.89
N ARG A 92 8.40 -3.24 -12.24
CA ARG A 92 9.31 -2.29 -12.86
C ARG A 92 10.17 -2.96 -13.94
N ASP A 93 10.75 -4.10 -13.62
CA ASP A 93 11.62 -4.84 -14.56
C ASP A 93 10.85 -5.28 -15.80
N ALA A 94 9.62 -5.73 -15.65
CA ALA A 94 8.75 -6.08 -16.79
C ALA A 94 8.46 -4.84 -17.66
N SER A 95 8.12 -3.72 -17.07
CA SER A 95 7.83 -2.46 -17.78
C SER A 95 9.06 -1.95 -18.53
N MET A 96 10.24 -2.00 -17.90
CA MET A 96 11.50 -1.59 -18.54
C MET A 96 11.90 -2.52 -19.69
N LEU A 97 11.71 -3.82 -19.53
CA LEU A 97 12.05 -4.80 -20.56
C LEU A 97 11.16 -4.64 -21.79
N ILE A 98 9.86 -4.43 -21.61
CA ILE A 98 8.90 -4.23 -22.71
C ILE A 98 9.14 -2.89 -23.41
N GLY A 99 9.37 -1.81 -22.65
CA GLY A 99 9.52 -0.46 -23.19
C GLY A 99 10.91 -0.11 -23.73
N GLY A 100 11.95 -0.83 -23.31
CA GLY A 100 13.35 -0.45 -23.54
C GLY A 100 14.03 -1.08 -24.77
N LYS A 101 13.37 -2.01 -25.48
CA LYS A 101 13.98 -2.73 -26.59
C LYS A 101 13.48 -2.28 -27.96
N ASN A 102 14.42 -2.06 -28.88
CA ASN A 102 14.12 -1.84 -30.31
C ASN A 102 13.97 -3.16 -31.12
N THR A 103 13.92 -4.30 -30.41
CA THR A 103 13.76 -5.63 -31.00
C THR A 103 12.36 -6.17 -30.75
N MET A 104 11.93 -7.11 -31.59
CA MET A 104 10.63 -7.78 -31.43
C MET A 104 10.52 -8.43 -30.05
N PRO A 105 9.47 -8.16 -29.26
CA PRO A 105 9.20 -8.89 -28.03
C PRO A 105 9.06 -10.40 -28.28
N GLY A 106 9.67 -11.22 -27.45
CA GLY A 106 9.68 -12.67 -27.53
C GLY A 106 9.23 -13.34 -26.23
N GLU A 107 9.63 -14.59 -26.05
CA GLU A 107 9.26 -15.40 -24.88
C GLU A 107 9.73 -14.81 -23.53
N GLN A 108 10.85 -14.09 -23.53
CA GLN A 108 11.38 -13.47 -22.32
C GLN A 108 10.47 -12.35 -21.83
N GLU A 109 9.98 -11.52 -22.73
CA GLU A 109 9.05 -10.43 -22.43
C GLU A 109 7.70 -11.00 -21.98
N ASP A 110 7.20 -12.04 -22.62
CA ASP A 110 5.97 -12.73 -22.19
C ASP A 110 6.10 -13.33 -20.80
N ARG A 111 7.25 -13.93 -20.48
CA ARG A 111 7.53 -14.48 -19.13
C ARG A 111 7.58 -13.38 -18.08
N LYS A 112 8.28 -12.29 -18.35
CA LYS A 112 8.36 -11.14 -17.42
C LYS A 112 7.00 -10.50 -17.18
N LEU A 113 6.18 -10.41 -18.23
CA LEU A 113 4.81 -9.94 -18.10
C LEU A 113 3.98 -10.85 -17.19
N GLN A 114 4.09 -12.16 -17.34
CA GLN A 114 3.40 -13.12 -16.46
C GLN A 114 3.87 -13.02 -15.00
N GLU A 115 5.17 -12.85 -14.77
CA GLU A 115 5.73 -12.63 -13.42
C GLU A 115 5.16 -11.35 -12.80
N ALA A 116 5.05 -10.26 -13.56
CA ALA A 116 4.44 -9.01 -13.12
C ALA A 116 2.95 -9.17 -12.81
N GLU A 117 2.19 -9.84 -13.65
CA GLU A 117 0.77 -10.15 -13.44
C GLU A 117 0.56 -10.95 -12.15
N THR A 118 1.37 -11.97 -11.92
CA THR A 118 1.32 -12.79 -10.69
C THR A 118 1.66 -11.94 -9.45
N ALA A 119 2.67 -11.09 -9.52
CA ALA A 119 3.03 -10.18 -8.43
C ALA A 119 1.90 -9.20 -8.12
N ILE A 120 1.25 -8.63 -9.13
CA ILE A 120 0.10 -7.74 -8.97
C ILE A 120 -1.08 -8.48 -8.32
N GLN A 121 -1.40 -9.69 -8.77
CA GLN A 121 -2.47 -10.50 -8.17
C GLN A 121 -2.22 -10.79 -6.70
N THR A 122 -0.98 -11.08 -6.32
CA THR A 122 -0.60 -11.31 -4.92
C THR A 122 -0.75 -10.03 -4.09
N VAL A 123 -0.36 -8.88 -4.61
CA VAL A 123 -0.56 -7.57 -3.96
C VAL A 123 -2.04 -7.29 -3.76
N ILE A 124 -2.86 -7.48 -4.78
CA ILE A 124 -4.31 -7.28 -4.72
C ILE A 124 -4.94 -8.18 -3.66
N ALA A 125 -4.57 -9.46 -3.61
CA ALA A 125 -5.09 -10.41 -2.62
C ALA A 125 -4.76 -9.98 -1.19
N LYS A 126 -3.52 -9.57 -0.92
CA LYS A 126 -3.09 -9.06 0.40
C LYS A 126 -3.77 -7.72 0.76
N ALA A 127 -3.93 -6.83 -0.19
CA ALA A 127 -4.65 -5.58 0.01
C ALA A 127 -6.13 -5.84 0.34
N ASN A 128 -6.79 -6.73 -0.39
CA ASN A 128 -8.17 -7.12 -0.11
C ASN A 128 -8.32 -7.74 1.28
N GLU A 129 -7.39 -8.57 1.70
CA GLU A 129 -7.38 -9.14 3.06
C GLU A 129 -7.25 -8.04 4.12
N PHE A 130 -6.35 -7.09 3.93
CA PHE A 130 -6.20 -5.92 4.81
C PHE A 130 -7.49 -5.12 4.91
N PHE A 131 -8.11 -4.76 3.80
CA PHE A 131 -9.33 -3.94 3.78
C PHE A 131 -10.56 -4.66 4.32
N THR A 132 -10.70 -5.95 4.08
CA THR A 132 -11.87 -6.72 4.53
C THR A 132 -11.79 -7.17 5.97
N LYS A 133 -10.60 -7.33 6.54
CA LYS A 133 -10.38 -7.78 7.91
C LYS A 133 -9.90 -6.64 8.81
N ASP A 134 -8.67 -6.20 8.64
CA ASP A 134 -8.02 -5.26 9.55
C ASP A 134 -8.67 -3.88 9.50
N TRP A 135 -8.81 -3.32 8.32
CA TRP A 135 -9.40 -2.01 8.11
C TRP A 135 -10.89 -1.98 8.48
N ALA A 136 -11.65 -2.98 8.09
CA ALA A 136 -13.07 -3.09 8.44
C ALA A 136 -13.29 -3.17 9.95
N SER A 137 -12.46 -3.92 10.67
CA SER A 137 -12.52 -4.00 12.13
C SER A 137 -12.16 -2.69 12.80
N PHE A 138 -11.12 -2.00 12.32
CA PHE A 138 -10.74 -0.68 12.80
C PHE A 138 -11.83 0.35 12.56
N ARG A 139 -12.38 0.40 11.36
CA ARG A 139 -13.48 1.30 11.00
C ARG A 139 -14.70 1.10 11.89
N LYS A 140 -15.13 -0.13 12.11
CA LYS A 140 -16.25 -0.45 13.01
C LYS A 140 -15.99 0.06 14.43
N LEU A 141 -14.79 -0.13 14.95
CA LEU A 141 -14.42 0.33 16.28
C LEU A 141 -14.47 1.86 16.38
N VAL A 142 -13.94 2.56 15.40
CA VAL A 142 -13.95 4.05 15.36
C VAL A 142 -15.39 4.57 15.26
N GLU A 143 -16.21 4.00 14.39
CA GLU A 143 -17.61 4.40 14.22
C GLU A 143 -18.46 4.10 15.46
N ALA A 144 -18.15 3.03 16.21
CA ALA A 144 -18.87 2.65 17.42
C ALA A 144 -18.42 3.42 18.67
N THR A 145 -17.31 4.16 18.61
CA THR A 145 -16.73 4.90 19.74
C THR A 145 -16.80 6.40 19.47
N PRO A 146 -17.86 7.09 19.89
CA PRO A 146 -17.99 8.52 19.64
C PRO A 146 -16.96 9.31 20.45
N ILE A 147 -16.25 10.22 19.78
CA ILE A 147 -15.30 11.15 20.37
C ILE A 147 -15.86 12.57 20.28
N LYS A 148 -15.80 13.33 21.38
CA LYS A 148 -16.22 14.73 21.38
C LYS A 148 -15.40 15.52 20.37
N LYS A 149 -16.09 16.21 19.48
CA LYS A 149 -15.47 17.00 18.42
C LYS A 149 -14.81 18.28 18.96
N PHE A 150 -15.36 18.84 20.01
CA PHE A 150 -14.89 20.09 20.62
C PHE A 150 -14.12 19.83 21.89
N LYS A 151 -13.07 20.63 22.13
CA LYS A 151 -12.34 20.66 23.40
C LYS A 151 -13.10 21.50 24.41
N ASP A 152 -13.08 21.09 25.67
CA ASP A 152 -13.49 21.92 26.79
C ASP A 152 -12.31 22.83 27.15
N TYR A 153 -12.50 24.14 27.06
CA TYR A 153 -11.49 25.12 27.43
C TYR A 153 -11.72 25.57 28.88
N GLU A 154 -10.66 25.54 29.68
CA GLU A 154 -10.69 26.14 31.00
C GLU A 154 -10.67 27.67 30.90
N SER A 155 -11.43 28.35 31.75
CA SER A 155 -11.42 29.82 31.81
C SER A 155 -10.04 30.31 32.27
N ILE A 156 -9.49 31.24 31.53
CA ILE A 156 -8.25 31.93 31.90
C ILE A 156 -8.58 32.89 33.04
N LYS A 157 -7.95 32.71 34.22
CA LYS A 157 -8.07 33.58 35.36
C LYS A 157 -7.12 34.77 35.23
#